data_50448ecda3e4bb1470559f73396d3c83
#
_entry.id   50448ecda3e4bb1470559f73396d3c83
#
_cell.length_a   1.000
_cell.length_b   1.000
_cell.length_c   1.000
_cell.angle_alpha   90.00
_cell.angle_beta   90.00
_cell.angle_gamma   90.00
#
_symmetry.space_group_name_H-M   'P 1'
#
loop_
_entity.id
_entity.type
_entity.pdbx_description
1 polymer ?
#
loop_
_entity_poly.entity_id
_entity_poly.type
_entity_poly.pdbx_seq_one_letter_code
_entity_poly.pdbx_strand_id
1 'polypeptide(L)'
;MSSSKIIDRLKTEEIEYVDLRFTDPRGKLQHLSILSDFVDQELLDDGWMFDGSSIAGWKSIDQSDMKLVPDITSAYLDPFYAEKTLCLHCNVTEPDTGELYDRDPRATAVKAEAYLKSSGLGELSFFGPEAEFFLFDDVRYSTNMNKVSFEVDAVDASWNTDTGLEMGNMGHRPGIKGGYFPVNPVDAGQDIRSEMLSTMKRMGMKVDKHHHEVASCQHELGLVFDSLTKQGDELQKYKYVIHNVAHAYGKSATFMPKPIAGDNGTGMHVNMSIWKDGSPLFAGNRYADLSEEALYFIGGILDHAKALNAITNPSTNSYKRLIPGFEAPVLRAYSARNRSGCVRIPWTESPNAKRVEARFPDPAANPYLAFSALLLAGLDGIQKR
;
A
#
# COMPACT_ATOMS: atom_id res chain seq x y z
N MET A 1 -7.75 -19.83 10.82
CA MET A 1 -6.74 -20.40 11.74
C MET A 1 -7.33 -20.27 13.13
N SER A 2 -6.99 -21.12 14.14
CA SER A 2 -7.46 -20.93 15.53
C SER A 2 -6.28 -20.50 16.40
N SER A 3 -6.54 -19.83 17.54
CA SER A 3 -5.50 -19.40 18.50
C SER A 3 -4.65 -20.60 18.97
N SER A 4 -5.27 -21.77 19.19
CA SER A 4 -4.55 -23.00 19.51
C SER A 4 -3.52 -23.40 18.44
N LYS A 5 -3.84 -23.22 17.14
CA LYS A 5 -2.89 -23.52 16.06
C LYS A 5 -1.72 -22.53 16.03
N ILE A 6 -1.92 -21.28 16.41
CA ILE A 6 -0.81 -20.32 16.59
C ILE A 6 0.10 -20.80 17.71
N ILE A 7 -0.46 -21.15 18.88
CA ILE A 7 0.32 -21.64 20.03
C ILE A 7 1.10 -22.92 19.68
N ASP A 8 0.47 -23.86 18.98
CA ASP A 8 1.18 -25.07 18.50
C ASP A 8 2.32 -24.72 17.56
N ARG A 9 2.10 -23.73 16.68
CA ARG A 9 3.09 -23.24 15.74
C ARG A 9 4.27 -22.56 16.45
N LEU A 10 4.03 -21.77 17.51
CA LEU A 10 5.10 -21.14 18.29
C LEU A 10 6.09 -22.21 18.82
N LYS A 11 5.58 -23.34 19.29
CA LYS A 11 6.38 -24.44 19.84
C LYS A 11 7.06 -25.26 18.75
N THR A 12 6.30 -25.68 17.73
CA THR A 12 6.80 -26.63 16.70
C THR A 12 7.79 -25.98 15.74
N GLU A 13 7.66 -24.69 15.49
CA GLU A 13 8.56 -23.91 14.64
C GLU A 13 9.67 -23.21 15.44
N GLU A 14 9.73 -23.40 16.77
CA GLU A 14 10.72 -22.76 17.65
C GLU A 14 10.76 -21.24 17.45
N ILE A 15 9.60 -20.60 17.56
CA ILE A 15 9.44 -19.16 17.40
C ILE A 15 9.79 -18.48 18.73
N GLU A 16 10.74 -17.53 18.70
CA GLU A 16 11.23 -16.82 19.88
C GLU A 16 10.35 -15.61 20.23
N TYR A 17 9.87 -14.89 19.21
CA TYR A 17 9.06 -13.66 19.41
C TYR A 17 7.75 -13.70 18.62
N VAL A 18 6.73 -13.05 19.17
CA VAL A 18 5.52 -12.65 18.46
C VAL A 18 5.51 -11.13 18.34
N ASP A 19 5.38 -10.63 17.11
CA ASP A 19 5.42 -9.21 16.77
C ASP A 19 4.01 -8.74 16.41
N LEU A 20 3.42 -7.90 17.27
CA LEU A 20 2.10 -7.31 17.07
C LEU A 20 2.22 -6.04 16.25
N ARG A 21 1.71 -6.05 15.03
CA ARG A 21 1.84 -4.94 14.06
C ARG A 21 0.52 -4.22 13.88
N PHE A 22 0.56 -2.90 13.89
CA PHE A 22 -0.59 -2.03 13.65
C PHE A 22 -0.17 -0.79 12.85
N THR A 23 -1.14 -0.08 12.30
CA THR A 23 -0.86 1.09 11.45
C THR A 23 -1.42 2.34 12.09
N ASP A 24 -0.60 3.39 12.21
CA ASP A 24 -1.03 4.67 12.72
C ASP A 24 -1.87 5.48 11.70
N PRO A 25 -2.53 6.58 12.09
CA PRO A 25 -3.34 7.39 11.16
C PRO A 25 -2.58 7.92 9.95
N ARG A 26 -1.26 8.08 10.04
CA ARG A 26 -0.40 8.54 8.93
C ARG A 26 -0.01 7.42 7.96
N GLY A 27 -0.38 6.17 8.26
CA GLY A 27 -0.04 5.00 7.45
C GLY A 27 1.32 4.38 7.79
N LYS A 28 1.96 4.79 8.89
CA LYS A 28 3.19 4.18 9.35
C LYS A 28 2.90 2.87 10.07
N LEU A 29 3.61 1.81 9.68
CA LEU A 29 3.58 0.53 10.38
C LEU A 29 4.30 0.66 11.71
N GLN A 30 3.62 0.34 12.80
CA GLN A 30 4.10 0.32 14.17
C GLN A 30 4.09 -1.12 14.67
N HIS A 31 4.88 -1.41 15.72
CA HIS A 31 4.91 -2.76 16.29
C HIS A 31 5.33 -2.76 17.76
N LEU A 32 5.06 -3.90 18.40
CA LEU A 32 5.68 -4.29 19.66
C LEU A 32 5.95 -5.81 19.64
N SER A 33 7.07 -6.25 20.14
CA SER A 33 7.48 -7.66 20.20
C SER A 33 7.34 -8.21 21.61
N ILE A 34 6.80 -9.43 21.70
CA ILE A 34 6.56 -10.17 22.96
C ILE A 34 7.32 -11.50 22.85
N LEU A 35 8.00 -11.94 23.91
CA LEU A 35 8.56 -13.29 23.97
C LEU A 35 7.44 -14.32 23.82
N SER A 36 7.66 -15.37 23.03
CA SER A 36 6.66 -16.40 22.74
C SER A 36 6.15 -17.11 23.99
N ASP A 37 6.96 -17.22 25.05
CA ASP A 37 6.59 -17.80 26.34
C ASP A 37 5.46 -17.04 27.06
N PHE A 38 5.23 -15.76 26.73
CA PHE A 38 4.13 -14.94 27.28
C PHE A 38 2.92 -14.88 26.36
N VAL A 39 2.93 -15.60 25.25
CA VAL A 39 1.81 -15.63 24.29
C VAL A 39 0.96 -16.84 24.55
N ASP A 40 -0.21 -16.62 25.11
CA ASP A 40 -1.23 -17.63 25.39
C ASP A 40 -2.51 -17.38 24.57
N GLN A 41 -3.54 -18.17 24.85
CA GLN A 41 -4.81 -18.05 24.17
C GLN A 41 -5.53 -16.74 24.51
N GLU A 42 -5.42 -16.29 25.77
CA GLU A 42 -6.03 -15.04 26.23
C GLU A 42 -5.45 -13.84 25.48
N LEU A 43 -4.12 -13.76 25.33
CA LEU A 43 -3.47 -12.72 24.52
C LEU A 43 -3.95 -12.73 23.07
N LEU A 44 -4.07 -13.91 22.47
CA LEU A 44 -4.48 -14.03 21.06
C LEU A 44 -5.96 -13.70 20.83
N ASP A 45 -6.82 -13.95 21.82
CA ASP A 45 -8.28 -13.73 21.72
C ASP A 45 -8.68 -12.32 22.24
N ASP A 46 -8.07 -11.87 23.36
CA ASP A 46 -8.43 -10.60 24.04
C ASP A 46 -7.45 -9.46 23.77
N GLY A 47 -6.22 -9.77 23.34
CA GLY A 47 -5.22 -8.79 22.94
C GLY A 47 -4.27 -8.36 24.07
N TRP A 48 -3.35 -7.42 23.72
CA TRP A 48 -2.29 -6.90 24.58
C TRP A 48 -2.45 -5.40 24.81
N MET A 49 -2.31 -4.96 26.07
CA MET A 49 -2.41 -3.54 26.45
C MET A 49 -1.20 -2.74 26.00
N PHE A 50 -1.44 -1.52 25.53
CA PHE A 50 -0.37 -0.58 25.17
C PHE A 50 -0.78 0.88 25.39
N ASP A 51 0.19 1.80 25.37
CA ASP A 51 -0.04 3.24 25.50
C ASP A 51 -0.41 3.87 24.16
N GLY A 52 -1.70 4.13 23.95
CA GLY A 52 -2.20 4.82 22.75
C GLY A 52 -1.92 6.31 22.70
N SER A 53 -1.52 6.93 23.82
CA SER A 53 -1.17 8.36 23.85
C SER A 53 0.18 8.65 23.19
N SER A 54 1.03 7.63 23.07
CA SER A 54 2.29 7.71 22.34
C SER A 54 2.14 7.65 20.83
N ILE A 55 0.93 7.35 20.33
CA ILE A 55 0.62 7.34 18.89
C ILE A 55 -0.02 8.68 18.49
N ALA A 56 0.64 9.40 17.60
CA ALA A 56 0.20 10.72 17.18
C ALA A 56 -1.23 10.72 16.59
N GLY A 57 -2.10 11.52 17.16
CA GLY A 57 -3.48 11.69 16.71
C GLY A 57 -4.49 10.68 17.32
N TRP A 58 -4.03 9.79 18.22
CA TRP A 58 -4.92 8.85 18.93
C TRP A 58 -5.44 9.40 20.24
N LYS A 59 -5.01 8.86 21.35
CA LYS A 59 -5.51 9.21 22.69
C LYS A 59 -4.73 10.37 23.33
N SER A 60 -5.33 10.99 24.34
CA SER A 60 -4.64 11.88 25.26
C SER A 60 -4.05 11.09 26.41
N ILE A 61 -3.12 11.70 27.15
CA ILE A 61 -2.37 11.03 28.22
C ILE A 61 -3.27 10.58 29.39
N ASP A 62 -4.41 11.20 29.58
CA ASP A 62 -5.42 10.89 30.59
C ASP A 62 -6.36 9.73 30.21
N GLN A 63 -6.23 9.20 28.99
CA GLN A 63 -7.01 8.06 28.47
C GLN A 63 -6.11 7.16 27.60
N SER A 64 -4.88 6.89 28.06
CA SER A 64 -3.83 6.29 27.26
C SER A 64 -4.02 4.82 26.91
N ASP A 65 -4.71 4.08 27.77
CA ASP A 65 -4.77 2.62 27.67
C ASP A 65 -5.60 2.16 26.49
N MET A 66 -5.02 1.29 25.67
CA MET A 66 -5.65 0.69 24.51
C MET A 66 -5.21 -0.77 24.35
N LYS A 67 -5.91 -1.55 23.53
CA LYS A 67 -5.59 -2.96 23.25
C LYS A 67 -5.22 -3.17 21.78
N LEU A 68 -4.19 -4.00 21.54
CA LEU A 68 -3.89 -4.61 20.24
C LEU A 68 -4.50 -6.01 20.21
N VAL A 69 -5.51 -6.23 19.40
CA VAL A 69 -6.15 -7.54 19.22
C VAL A 69 -5.65 -8.15 17.93
N PRO A 70 -4.87 -9.27 17.99
CA PRO A 70 -4.25 -9.86 16.81
C PRO A 70 -5.28 -10.49 15.86
N ASP A 71 -5.10 -10.26 14.57
CA ASP A 71 -5.77 -11.06 13.54
C ASP A 71 -4.92 -12.30 13.25
N ILE A 72 -5.28 -13.42 13.85
CA ILE A 72 -4.56 -14.69 13.71
C ILE A 72 -4.52 -15.23 12.27
N THR A 73 -5.36 -14.71 11.37
CA THR A 73 -5.37 -15.10 9.96
C THR A 73 -4.28 -14.37 9.16
N SER A 74 -3.71 -13.30 9.72
CA SER A 74 -2.66 -12.49 9.10
C SER A 74 -1.23 -12.99 9.39
N ALA A 75 -1.08 -14.10 10.12
CA ALA A 75 0.19 -14.59 10.62
C ALA A 75 1.23 -14.92 9.53
N TYR A 76 2.45 -14.39 9.67
CA TYR A 76 3.58 -14.68 8.79
C TYR A 76 4.90 -14.62 9.57
N LEU A 77 5.96 -15.29 9.08
CA LEU A 77 7.30 -15.18 9.65
C LEU A 77 8.01 -13.95 9.08
N ASP A 78 8.67 -13.20 9.96
CA ASP A 78 9.53 -12.09 9.55
C ASP A 78 10.82 -12.62 8.89
N PRO A 79 11.18 -12.15 7.67
CA PRO A 79 12.36 -12.63 6.98
C PRO A 79 13.65 -11.88 7.32
N PHE A 80 13.59 -10.82 8.13
CA PHE A 80 14.70 -9.89 8.36
C PHE A 80 15.27 -9.91 9.77
N TYR A 81 14.47 -10.33 10.75
CA TYR A 81 14.93 -10.41 12.14
C TYR A 81 15.90 -11.59 12.34
N ALA A 82 16.89 -11.40 13.20
CA ALA A 82 17.86 -12.44 13.54
C ALA A 82 17.18 -13.62 14.26
N GLU A 83 16.31 -13.30 15.20
CA GLU A 83 15.54 -14.31 15.92
C GLU A 83 14.21 -14.59 15.23
N LYS A 84 13.79 -15.84 15.23
CA LYS A 84 12.58 -16.27 14.56
C LYS A 84 11.34 -15.61 15.16
N THR A 85 10.70 -14.77 14.39
CA THR A 85 9.60 -13.92 14.83
C THR A 85 8.33 -14.15 14.00
N LEU A 86 7.21 -14.42 14.67
CA LEU A 86 5.88 -14.50 14.06
C LEU A 86 5.19 -13.16 14.15
N CYS A 87 4.85 -12.57 13.02
CA CYS A 87 4.15 -11.29 12.94
C CYS A 87 2.65 -11.48 12.77
N LEU A 88 1.87 -10.63 13.43
CA LEU A 88 0.40 -10.58 13.36
C LEU A 88 -0.04 -9.13 13.18
N HIS A 89 -0.89 -8.85 12.19
CA HIS A 89 -1.57 -7.56 12.12
C HIS A 89 -2.66 -7.49 13.18
N CYS A 90 -2.80 -6.33 13.82
CA CYS A 90 -3.74 -6.12 14.92
C CYS A 90 -4.79 -5.09 14.56
N ASN A 91 -6.00 -5.28 15.08
CA ASN A 91 -6.96 -4.21 15.27
C ASN A 91 -6.70 -3.54 16.62
N VAL A 92 -7.00 -2.26 16.71
CA VAL A 92 -6.97 -1.53 17.98
C VAL A 92 -8.38 -1.44 18.54
N THR A 93 -8.53 -1.72 19.83
CA THR A 93 -9.82 -1.69 20.50
C THR A 93 -9.78 -0.86 21.78
N GLU A 94 -10.97 -0.38 22.19
CA GLU A 94 -11.18 0.21 23.51
C GLU A 94 -11.14 -0.89 24.56
N PRO A 95 -10.37 -0.72 25.65
CA PRO A 95 -10.16 -1.81 26.61
C PRO A 95 -11.39 -2.16 27.46
N ASP A 96 -12.29 -1.20 27.69
CA ASP A 96 -13.48 -1.32 28.52
C ASP A 96 -14.69 -1.89 27.77
N THR A 97 -14.81 -1.61 26.48
CA THR A 97 -15.95 -2.04 25.66
C THR A 97 -15.59 -3.16 24.68
N GLY A 98 -14.31 -3.33 24.33
CA GLY A 98 -13.85 -4.22 23.28
C GLY A 98 -14.20 -3.75 21.86
N GLU A 99 -14.81 -2.56 21.72
CA GLU A 99 -15.17 -2.01 20.42
C GLU A 99 -13.93 -1.58 19.62
N LEU A 100 -14.02 -1.71 18.30
CA LEU A 100 -12.98 -1.23 17.39
C LEU A 100 -12.79 0.28 17.55
N TYR A 101 -11.55 0.71 17.78
CA TYR A 101 -11.20 2.11 17.95
C TYR A 101 -11.45 2.91 16.65
N ASP A 102 -12.13 4.04 16.78
CA ASP A 102 -12.61 4.81 15.63
C ASP A 102 -11.49 5.44 14.80
N ARG A 103 -10.31 5.68 15.39
CA ARG A 103 -9.17 6.24 14.68
C ARG A 103 -8.14 5.20 14.25
N ASP A 104 -8.42 3.91 14.44
CA ASP A 104 -7.62 2.84 13.87
C ASP A 104 -7.93 2.72 12.36
N PRO A 105 -6.93 2.91 11.49
CA PRO A 105 -7.12 2.78 10.04
C PRO A 105 -7.59 1.37 9.63
N ARG A 106 -7.05 0.32 10.26
CA ARG A 106 -7.44 -1.06 9.95
C ARG A 106 -8.89 -1.34 10.36
N ALA A 107 -9.29 -0.84 11.52
CA ALA A 107 -10.69 -0.92 11.97
C ALA A 107 -11.64 -0.18 11.01
N THR A 108 -11.20 0.96 10.45
CA THR A 108 -11.96 1.68 9.41
C THR A 108 -12.18 0.81 8.17
N ALA A 109 -11.17 0.04 7.75
CA ALA A 109 -11.28 -0.90 6.62
C ALA A 109 -12.27 -2.03 6.92
N VAL A 110 -12.19 -2.62 8.11
CA VAL A 110 -13.15 -3.65 8.58
C VAL A 110 -14.59 -3.11 8.58
N LYS A 111 -14.79 -1.88 9.09
CA LYS A 111 -16.11 -1.21 9.10
C LYS A 111 -16.61 -0.94 7.67
N ALA A 112 -15.74 -0.57 6.73
CA ALA A 112 -16.11 -0.33 5.33
C ALA A 112 -16.56 -1.61 4.61
N GLU A 113 -15.88 -2.75 4.84
CA GLU A 113 -16.30 -4.06 4.33
C GLU A 113 -17.64 -4.51 4.96
N ALA A 114 -17.83 -4.28 6.25
CA ALA A 114 -19.10 -4.55 6.93
C ALA A 114 -20.24 -3.70 6.36
N TYR A 115 -19.98 -2.42 6.06
CA TYR A 115 -20.96 -1.53 5.44
C TYR A 115 -21.35 -1.99 4.03
N LEU A 116 -20.40 -2.42 3.20
CA LEU A 116 -20.69 -2.98 1.87
C LEU A 116 -21.72 -4.13 1.98
N LYS A 117 -21.49 -5.06 2.92
CA LYS A 117 -22.41 -6.19 3.14
C LYS A 117 -23.77 -5.73 3.66
N SER A 118 -23.82 -4.90 4.68
CA SER A 118 -25.05 -4.43 5.32
C SER A 118 -25.91 -3.54 4.41
N SER A 119 -25.29 -2.82 3.48
CA SER A 119 -26.00 -2.02 2.49
C SER A 119 -26.71 -2.85 1.42
N GLY A 120 -26.37 -4.14 1.29
CA GLY A 120 -26.88 -5.02 0.25
C GLY A 120 -26.38 -4.73 -1.16
N LEU A 121 -25.42 -3.82 -1.32
CA LEU A 121 -24.84 -3.45 -2.62
C LEU A 121 -23.80 -4.46 -3.11
N GLY A 122 -23.17 -5.20 -2.21
CA GLY A 122 -22.19 -6.23 -2.53
C GLY A 122 -21.81 -7.04 -1.29
N GLU A 123 -21.06 -8.11 -1.50
CA GLU A 123 -20.58 -8.99 -0.42
C GLU A 123 -19.08 -8.89 -0.23
N LEU A 124 -18.36 -8.72 -1.35
CA LEU A 124 -16.89 -8.63 -1.40
C LEU A 124 -16.48 -7.46 -2.27
N SER A 125 -15.46 -6.76 -1.83
CA SER A 125 -14.72 -5.79 -2.65
C SER A 125 -13.28 -6.26 -2.79
N PHE A 126 -12.74 -6.19 -4.01
CA PHE A 126 -11.35 -6.50 -4.28
C PHE A 126 -10.58 -5.25 -4.64
N PHE A 127 -9.36 -5.18 -4.11
CA PHE A 127 -8.42 -4.09 -4.32
C PHE A 127 -7.10 -4.63 -4.85
N GLY A 128 -6.59 -4.04 -5.92
CA GLY A 128 -5.28 -4.34 -6.50
C GLY A 128 -4.48 -3.04 -6.67
N PRO A 129 -3.72 -2.63 -5.66
CA PRO A 129 -2.86 -1.46 -5.77
C PRO A 129 -1.59 -1.77 -6.58
N GLU A 130 -1.16 -0.79 -7.38
CA GLU A 130 0.09 -0.76 -8.13
C GLU A 130 0.96 0.34 -7.50
N ALA A 131 1.70 0.01 -6.44
CA ALA A 131 2.48 0.99 -5.69
C ALA A 131 3.91 1.07 -6.23
N GLU A 132 4.22 2.17 -6.89
CA GLU A 132 5.56 2.49 -7.39
C GLU A 132 6.47 3.01 -6.28
N PHE A 133 7.79 2.93 -6.47
CA PHE A 133 8.78 3.44 -5.52
C PHE A 133 10.09 3.80 -6.22
N PHE A 134 10.93 4.59 -5.55
CA PHE A 134 12.28 4.92 -6.00
C PHE A 134 13.34 4.28 -5.12
N LEU A 135 14.49 3.96 -5.74
CA LEU A 135 15.69 3.50 -5.05
C LEU A 135 16.83 4.49 -5.28
N PHE A 136 17.49 4.93 -4.21
CA PHE A 136 18.65 5.80 -4.27
C PHE A 136 19.86 5.14 -3.60
N ASP A 137 21.06 5.40 -4.14
CA ASP A 137 22.32 4.95 -3.55
C ASP A 137 22.75 5.84 -2.39
N ASP A 138 22.43 7.14 -2.45
CA ASP A 138 22.74 8.10 -1.40
C ASP A 138 21.60 9.13 -1.25
N VAL A 139 21.27 9.47 0.00
CA VAL A 139 20.26 10.47 0.34
C VAL A 139 20.81 11.39 1.42
N ARG A 140 21.06 12.64 1.05
CA ARG A 140 21.50 13.69 1.96
C ARG A 140 20.43 14.76 2.09
N TYR A 141 20.09 15.16 3.30
CA TYR A 141 19.10 16.23 3.51
C TYR A 141 19.40 17.05 4.76
N SER A 142 18.92 18.28 4.76
CA SER A 142 18.98 19.20 5.90
C SER A 142 17.67 19.98 6.00
N THR A 143 17.11 20.05 7.20
CA THR A 143 15.85 20.73 7.50
C THR A 143 16.02 21.72 8.66
N ASN A 144 16.93 22.64 8.54
CA ASN A 144 17.14 23.70 9.52
C ASN A 144 16.12 24.84 9.36
N MET A 145 15.93 25.65 10.40
CA MET A 145 14.97 26.76 10.39
C MET A 145 15.23 27.77 9.28
N ASN A 146 16.48 27.95 8.87
CA ASN A 146 16.95 28.93 7.89
C ASN A 146 17.32 28.33 6.53
N LYS A 147 17.36 26.99 6.42
CA LYS A 147 17.76 26.32 5.17
C LYS A 147 17.14 24.91 5.10
N VAL A 148 16.53 24.62 3.96
CA VAL A 148 16.09 23.28 3.58
C VAL A 148 16.82 22.88 2.31
N SER A 149 17.43 21.71 2.31
CA SER A 149 18.11 21.13 1.13
C SER A 149 18.00 19.62 1.14
N PHE A 150 18.01 19.03 -0.05
CA PHE A 150 18.20 17.60 -0.23
C PHE A 150 19.05 17.37 -1.47
N GLU A 151 19.75 16.26 -1.47
CA GLU A 151 20.56 15.78 -2.59
C GLU A 151 20.46 14.25 -2.60
N VAL A 152 20.26 13.67 -3.76
CA VAL A 152 20.14 12.22 -3.95
C VAL A 152 21.02 11.79 -5.11
N ASP A 153 21.63 10.61 -4.99
CA ASP A 153 22.41 9.99 -6.05
C ASP A 153 21.93 8.57 -6.31
N ALA A 154 22.06 8.12 -7.56
CA ALA A 154 21.79 6.74 -7.93
C ALA A 154 22.59 6.34 -9.17
N VAL A 155 23.12 5.13 -9.19
CA VAL A 155 23.85 4.54 -10.32
C VAL A 155 23.00 4.52 -11.59
N ASP A 156 21.71 4.40 -11.45
CA ASP A 156 20.69 4.37 -12.50
C ASP A 156 20.38 5.74 -13.11
N ALA A 157 20.76 6.83 -12.44
CA ALA A 157 20.38 8.18 -12.84
C ALA A 157 21.39 8.84 -13.78
N SER A 158 20.90 9.51 -14.83
CA SER A 158 21.72 10.31 -15.75
C SER A 158 22.30 11.56 -15.09
N TRP A 159 21.68 12.04 -14.01
CA TRP A 159 22.10 13.21 -13.23
C TRP A 159 23.09 12.88 -12.10
N ASN A 160 23.45 11.62 -11.91
CA ASN A 160 24.48 11.19 -10.98
C ASN A 160 25.87 11.39 -11.61
N THR A 161 26.44 12.56 -11.42
CA THR A 161 27.73 12.93 -12.05
C THR A 161 28.88 13.08 -11.08
N ASP A 162 28.60 13.31 -9.80
CA ASP A 162 29.60 13.70 -8.81
C ASP A 162 30.06 12.55 -7.92
N THR A 163 29.30 11.44 -7.87
CA THR A 163 29.68 10.26 -7.08
C THR A 163 30.56 9.33 -7.91
N GLY A 164 31.77 9.06 -7.43
CA GLY A 164 32.63 8.02 -7.97
C GLY A 164 32.03 6.64 -7.73
N LEU A 165 31.74 5.90 -8.78
CA LEU A 165 31.30 4.51 -8.71
C LEU A 165 32.52 3.59 -8.71
N GLU A 166 32.51 2.52 -7.90
CA GLU A 166 33.62 1.58 -7.79
C GLU A 166 34.05 1.00 -9.13
N MET A 167 33.08 0.69 -10.02
CA MET A 167 33.29 0.18 -11.35
C MET A 167 33.35 1.30 -12.43
N GLY A 168 33.36 2.57 -12.04
CA GLY A 168 33.23 3.71 -12.94
C GLY A 168 31.83 3.87 -13.52
N ASN A 169 31.63 4.96 -14.27
CA ASN A 169 30.41 5.22 -15.01
C ASN A 169 30.46 4.61 -16.41
N MET A 170 29.80 3.49 -16.64
CA MET A 170 29.78 2.78 -17.91
C MET A 170 28.74 3.32 -18.90
N GLY A 171 27.96 4.36 -18.54
CA GLY A 171 27.01 5.01 -19.44
C GLY A 171 25.70 4.24 -19.69
N HIS A 172 25.49 3.11 -19.03
CA HIS A 172 24.27 2.30 -19.14
C HIS A 172 23.20 2.85 -18.20
N ARG A 173 22.45 3.88 -18.64
CA ARG A 173 21.46 4.58 -17.84
C ARG A 173 20.24 4.92 -18.66
N PRO A 174 19.00 4.82 -18.09
CA PRO A 174 17.82 5.36 -18.73
C PRO A 174 17.91 6.90 -18.80
N GLY A 175 17.44 7.47 -19.90
CA GLY A 175 17.21 8.91 -19.99
C GLY A 175 15.95 9.33 -19.22
N ILE A 176 15.70 10.64 -19.12
CA ILE A 176 14.46 11.18 -18.59
C ILE A 176 13.29 10.55 -19.35
N LYS A 177 12.32 9.97 -18.62
CA LYS A 177 11.17 9.20 -19.15
C LYS A 177 11.58 7.99 -20.02
N GLY A 178 12.80 7.52 -19.91
CA GLY A 178 13.34 6.42 -20.71
C GLY A 178 13.46 5.09 -19.98
N GLY A 179 12.97 4.99 -18.74
CA GLY A 179 13.18 3.83 -17.87
C GLY A 179 12.17 2.69 -18.03
N TYR A 180 11.14 2.82 -18.87
CA TYR A 180 10.11 1.80 -18.95
C TYR A 180 10.55 0.55 -19.72
N PHE A 181 10.70 -0.57 -19.00
CA PHE A 181 11.03 -1.90 -19.52
C PHE A 181 12.38 -2.08 -20.22
N PRO A 182 13.47 -1.38 -19.87
CA PRO A 182 14.76 -1.73 -20.45
C PRO A 182 15.23 -3.07 -19.91
N VAL A 183 16.17 -3.69 -20.62
CA VAL A 183 16.90 -4.86 -20.11
C VAL A 183 18.24 -4.44 -19.55
N ASN A 184 18.87 -5.29 -18.73
CA ASN A 184 20.23 -5.11 -18.28
C ASN A 184 21.18 -4.89 -19.49
N PRO A 185 22.22 -4.05 -19.38
CA PRO A 185 22.68 -3.35 -18.17
C PRO A 185 21.99 -2.01 -17.89
N VAL A 186 21.07 -1.52 -18.76
CA VAL A 186 20.35 -0.25 -18.54
C VAL A 186 19.43 -0.34 -17.32
N ASP A 187 18.76 -1.48 -17.13
CA ASP A 187 18.02 -1.80 -15.90
C ASP A 187 19.00 -2.31 -14.82
N ALA A 188 19.53 -1.41 -14.00
CA ALA A 188 20.40 -1.76 -12.89
C ALA A 188 19.65 -2.36 -11.67
N GLY A 189 18.31 -2.36 -11.67
CA GLY A 189 17.48 -2.78 -10.54
C GLY A 189 16.92 -4.21 -10.62
N GLN A 190 17.26 -4.99 -11.64
CA GLN A 190 16.69 -6.33 -11.86
C GLN A 190 16.85 -7.25 -10.66
N ASP A 191 18.04 -7.38 -10.11
CA ASP A 191 18.34 -8.34 -9.05
C ASP A 191 17.71 -7.93 -7.70
N ILE A 192 17.77 -6.65 -7.35
CA ILE A 192 17.16 -6.17 -6.10
C ILE A 192 15.64 -6.32 -6.12
N ARG A 193 14.97 -6.06 -7.26
CA ARG A 193 13.52 -6.30 -7.39
C ARG A 193 13.18 -7.79 -7.33
N SER A 194 14.02 -8.64 -7.91
CA SER A 194 13.87 -10.11 -7.83
C SER A 194 13.98 -10.60 -6.39
N GLU A 195 14.91 -10.07 -5.59
CA GLU A 195 15.04 -10.40 -4.17
C GLU A 195 13.83 -9.92 -3.37
N MET A 196 13.33 -8.70 -3.62
CA MET A 196 12.11 -8.18 -3.00
C MET A 196 10.92 -9.12 -3.26
N LEU A 197 10.69 -9.49 -4.51
CA LEU A 197 9.57 -10.34 -4.92
C LEU A 197 9.70 -11.76 -4.33
N SER A 198 10.90 -12.32 -4.34
CA SER A 198 11.18 -13.63 -3.74
C SER A 198 10.97 -13.64 -2.23
N THR A 199 11.33 -12.55 -1.55
CA THR A 199 11.11 -12.37 -0.11
C THR A 199 9.61 -12.29 0.19
N MET A 200 8.85 -11.48 -0.55
CA MET A 200 7.39 -11.41 -0.43
C MET A 200 6.73 -12.78 -0.62
N LYS A 201 7.18 -13.54 -1.62
CA LYS A 201 6.70 -14.91 -1.87
C LYS A 201 6.99 -15.84 -0.68
N ARG A 202 8.20 -15.78 -0.08
CA ARG A 202 8.54 -16.56 1.13
C ARG A 202 7.66 -16.21 2.33
N MET A 203 7.21 -14.95 2.44
CA MET A 203 6.25 -14.50 3.46
C MET A 203 4.80 -14.93 3.18
N GLY A 204 4.54 -15.64 2.08
CA GLY A 204 3.19 -16.08 1.68
C GLY A 204 2.36 -15.02 0.96
N MET A 205 2.96 -13.90 0.56
CA MET A 205 2.28 -12.87 -0.24
C MET A 205 2.05 -13.36 -1.68
N LYS A 206 0.93 -12.95 -2.25
CA LYS A 206 0.63 -13.22 -3.65
C LYS A 206 1.17 -12.08 -4.52
N VAL A 207 2.25 -12.35 -5.22
CA VAL A 207 2.94 -11.40 -6.10
C VAL A 207 3.14 -12.02 -7.48
N ASP A 208 3.24 -11.23 -8.56
CA ASP A 208 3.26 -11.75 -9.93
C ASP A 208 4.47 -11.29 -10.77
N LYS A 209 4.84 -10.03 -10.74
CA LYS A 209 5.84 -9.43 -11.64
C LYS A 209 6.59 -8.28 -10.99
N HIS A 210 7.67 -7.87 -11.64
CA HIS A 210 8.35 -6.61 -11.36
C HIS A 210 8.93 -6.02 -12.64
N HIS A 211 9.13 -4.73 -12.65
CA HIS A 211 9.78 -4.02 -13.75
C HIS A 211 10.36 -2.68 -13.31
N HIS A 212 11.23 -2.13 -14.17
CA HIS A 212 11.66 -0.75 -14.08
C HIS A 212 10.56 0.16 -14.61
N GLU A 213 10.29 1.26 -13.93
CA GLU A 213 9.30 2.25 -14.28
C GLU A 213 9.88 3.38 -15.15
N VAL A 214 9.02 4.36 -15.50
CA VAL A 214 9.30 5.38 -16.51
C VAL A 214 10.45 6.31 -16.11
N ALA A 215 10.51 6.74 -14.83
CA ALA A 215 11.58 7.59 -14.34
C ALA A 215 12.85 6.78 -14.04
N SER A 216 14.01 7.44 -14.08
CA SER A 216 15.23 6.88 -13.50
C SER A 216 15.01 6.50 -12.04
N CYS A 217 15.58 5.37 -11.62
CA CYS A 217 15.47 4.85 -10.23
C CYS A 217 14.07 4.44 -9.78
N GLN A 218 13.09 4.41 -10.68
CA GLN A 218 11.71 4.09 -10.37
C GLN A 218 11.38 2.64 -10.69
N HIS A 219 10.67 1.99 -9.78
CA HIS A 219 10.37 0.56 -9.84
C HIS A 219 8.94 0.27 -9.42
N GLU A 220 8.42 -0.87 -9.88
CA GLU A 220 7.13 -1.43 -9.47
C GLU A 220 7.23 -2.95 -9.32
N LEU A 221 6.52 -3.48 -8.29
CA LEU A 221 6.27 -4.91 -8.13
C LEU A 221 4.77 -5.14 -8.05
N GLY A 222 4.29 -6.16 -8.73
CA GLY A 222 2.86 -6.49 -8.78
C GLY A 222 2.39 -7.25 -7.55
N LEU A 223 1.35 -6.73 -6.90
CA LEU A 223 0.55 -7.42 -5.89
C LEU A 223 -0.71 -7.99 -6.53
N VAL A 224 -0.99 -9.26 -6.28
CA VAL A 224 -2.27 -9.85 -6.65
C VAL A 224 -3.36 -9.28 -5.74
N PHE A 225 -4.50 -8.92 -6.32
CA PHE A 225 -5.64 -8.35 -5.59
C PHE A 225 -6.17 -9.28 -4.48
N ASP A 226 -6.69 -8.67 -3.41
CA ASP A 226 -7.42 -9.37 -2.33
C ASP A 226 -8.51 -8.43 -1.77
N SER A 227 -9.22 -8.85 -0.71
CA SER A 227 -10.22 -8.01 -0.05
C SER A 227 -9.59 -6.74 0.54
N LEU A 228 -10.39 -5.72 0.82
CA LEU A 228 -9.94 -4.38 1.20
C LEU A 228 -8.98 -4.41 2.41
N THR A 229 -9.40 -4.99 3.52
CA THR A 229 -8.59 -5.03 4.76
C THR A 229 -7.30 -5.81 4.54
N LYS A 230 -7.42 -6.99 3.92
CA LYS A 230 -6.26 -7.83 3.64
C LYS A 230 -5.28 -7.17 2.67
N GLN A 231 -5.77 -6.47 1.67
CA GLN A 231 -4.91 -5.75 0.74
C GLN A 231 -4.20 -4.55 1.40
N GLY A 232 -4.82 -3.95 2.41
CA GLY A 232 -4.16 -2.98 3.28
C GLY A 232 -2.99 -3.60 4.04
N ASP A 233 -3.20 -4.79 4.65
CA ASP A 233 -2.17 -5.57 5.33
C ASP A 233 -1.02 -5.95 4.34
N GLU A 234 -1.36 -6.44 3.15
CA GLU A 234 -0.38 -6.81 2.13
C GLU A 234 0.44 -5.60 1.64
N LEU A 235 -0.17 -4.42 1.48
CA LEU A 235 0.57 -3.22 1.07
C LEU A 235 1.51 -2.72 2.18
N GLN A 236 1.17 -2.88 3.45
CA GLN A 236 2.08 -2.59 4.55
C GLN A 236 3.29 -3.54 4.55
N LYS A 237 3.08 -4.84 4.34
CA LYS A 237 4.16 -5.82 4.17
C LYS A 237 5.02 -5.53 2.94
N TYR A 238 4.40 -5.15 1.82
CA TYR A 238 5.08 -4.74 0.59
C TYR A 238 6.08 -3.61 0.86
N LYS A 239 5.62 -2.52 1.49
CA LYS A 239 6.50 -1.41 1.85
C LYS A 239 7.62 -1.84 2.80
N TYR A 240 7.30 -2.65 3.79
CA TYR A 240 8.26 -3.18 4.76
C TYR A 240 9.37 -3.99 4.07
N VAL A 241 9.02 -4.90 3.17
CA VAL A 241 10.00 -5.70 2.42
C VAL A 241 10.88 -4.82 1.54
N ILE A 242 10.31 -3.87 0.81
CA ILE A 242 11.06 -2.98 -0.09
C ILE A 242 12.08 -2.16 0.70
N HIS A 243 11.69 -1.59 1.84
CA HIS A 243 12.63 -0.83 2.67
C HIS A 243 13.77 -1.69 3.23
N ASN A 244 13.47 -2.90 3.71
CA ASN A 244 14.47 -3.77 4.31
C ASN A 244 15.43 -4.38 3.27
N VAL A 245 14.91 -4.82 2.12
CA VAL A 245 15.77 -5.32 1.04
C VAL A 245 16.63 -4.18 0.48
N ALA A 246 16.07 -2.99 0.26
CA ALA A 246 16.86 -1.82 -0.16
C ALA A 246 17.99 -1.53 0.84
N HIS A 247 17.69 -1.53 2.13
CA HIS A 247 18.69 -1.35 3.18
C HIS A 247 19.80 -2.41 3.14
N ALA A 248 19.45 -3.68 2.95
CA ALA A 248 20.42 -4.76 2.83
C ALA A 248 21.35 -4.61 1.60
N TYR A 249 20.89 -3.96 0.55
CA TYR A 249 21.68 -3.60 -0.63
C TYR A 249 22.43 -2.25 -0.51
N GLY A 250 22.41 -1.63 0.68
CA GLY A 250 23.04 -0.31 0.90
C GLY A 250 22.32 0.84 0.18
N LYS A 251 21.03 0.67 -0.13
CA LYS A 251 20.19 1.66 -0.82
C LYS A 251 19.08 2.18 0.06
N SER A 252 18.53 3.33 -0.30
CA SER A 252 17.33 3.92 0.30
C SER A 252 16.15 3.77 -0.65
N ALA A 253 15.03 3.20 -0.16
CA ALA A 253 13.77 3.19 -0.86
C ALA A 253 12.86 4.33 -0.40
N THR A 254 12.08 4.91 -1.33
CA THR A 254 11.07 5.90 -0.97
C THR A 254 9.79 5.73 -1.77
N PHE A 255 8.66 5.92 -1.07
CA PHE A 255 7.31 6.00 -1.64
C PHE A 255 6.83 7.46 -1.78
N MET A 256 7.76 8.41 -1.78
CA MET A 256 7.47 9.83 -1.96
C MET A 256 6.83 10.08 -3.34
N PRO A 257 5.71 10.79 -3.44
CA PRO A 257 4.96 10.94 -4.70
C PRO A 257 5.76 11.61 -5.83
N LYS A 258 6.64 12.55 -5.52
CA LYS A 258 7.48 13.26 -6.49
C LYS A 258 8.87 13.54 -5.90
N PRO A 259 9.76 12.54 -5.83
CA PRO A 259 11.09 12.75 -5.26
C PRO A 259 12.00 13.55 -6.20
N ILE A 260 11.84 13.41 -7.53
CA ILE A 260 12.66 14.06 -8.53
C ILE A 260 11.82 15.02 -9.38
N ALA A 261 12.22 16.28 -9.44
CA ALA A 261 11.63 17.25 -10.34
C ALA A 261 12.09 16.96 -11.79
N GLY A 262 11.18 17.11 -12.76
CA GLY A 262 11.53 16.95 -14.19
C GLY A 262 11.47 15.51 -14.71
N ASP A 263 11.15 14.52 -13.90
CA ASP A 263 10.87 13.15 -14.32
C ASP A 263 9.54 12.66 -13.75
N ASN A 264 9.09 11.42 -14.03
CA ASN A 264 7.82 10.89 -13.53
C ASN A 264 7.81 10.78 -11.99
N GLY A 265 6.63 10.83 -11.40
CA GLY A 265 6.40 10.62 -9.98
C GLY A 265 5.84 9.23 -9.69
N THR A 266 5.64 8.95 -8.42
CA THR A 266 5.20 7.66 -7.88
C THR A 266 3.69 7.62 -7.76
N GLY A 267 3.04 6.73 -8.50
CA GLY A 267 1.62 6.43 -8.40
C GLY A 267 1.33 5.27 -7.46
N MET A 268 0.12 5.22 -6.97
CA MET A 268 -0.50 4.01 -6.43
C MET A 268 -1.85 3.86 -7.12
N HIS A 269 -1.85 3.32 -8.34
CA HIS A 269 -3.09 3.06 -9.04
C HIS A 269 -3.86 1.97 -8.32
N VAL A 270 -5.16 2.21 -8.07
CA VAL A 270 -5.99 1.27 -7.31
C VAL A 270 -7.04 0.65 -8.22
N ASN A 271 -6.84 -0.61 -8.56
CA ASN A 271 -7.83 -1.43 -9.26
C ASN A 271 -8.89 -1.90 -8.27
N MET A 272 -10.17 -1.76 -8.61
CA MET A 272 -11.29 -2.08 -7.73
C MET A 272 -12.39 -2.82 -8.46
N SER A 273 -13.00 -3.81 -7.79
CA SER A 273 -14.22 -4.47 -8.22
C SER A 273 -15.08 -4.87 -7.02
N ILE A 274 -16.38 -5.01 -7.25
CA ILE A 274 -17.34 -5.49 -6.24
C ILE A 274 -17.97 -6.78 -6.77
N TRP A 275 -18.21 -7.71 -5.85
CA TRP A 275 -18.85 -9.00 -6.12
C TRP A 275 -20.08 -9.17 -5.25
N LYS A 276 -21.13 -9.73 -5.85
CA LYS A 276 -22.40 -10.04 -5.20
C LYS A 276 -22.93 -11.37 -5.73
N ASP A 277 -23.44 -12.22 -4.83
CA ASP A 277 -23.98 -13.55 -5.16
C ASP A 277 -23.00 -14.39 -6.01
N GLY A 278 -21.69 -14.32 -5.66
CA GLY A 278 -20.63 -15.02 -6.37
C GLY A 278 -20.32 -14.52 -7.78
N SER A 279 -20.87 -13.37 -8.20
CA SER A 279 -20.71 -12.80 -9.52
C SER A 279 -20.13 -11.37 -9.49
N PRO A 280 -19.34 -10.96 -10.53
CA PRO A 280 -18.79 -9.63 -10.59
C PRO A 280 -19.89 -8.59 -10.87
N LEU A 281 -20.07 -7.63 -9.97
CA LEU A 281 -21.09 -6.58 -10.10
C LEU A 281 -20.78 -5.63 -11.26
N PHE A 282 -19.49 -5.47 -11.64
CA PHE A 282 -19.07 -4.49 -12.63
C PHE A 282 -19.16 -4.95 -14.08
N ALA A 283 -19.39 -6.24 -14.32
CA ALA A 283 -19.59 -6.76 -15.68
C ALA A 283 -21.00 -6.44 -16.21
N GLY A 284 -21.09 -5.96 -17.45
CA GLY A 284 -22.36 -5.60 -18.05
C GLY A 284 -22.28 -5.36 -19.57
N ASN A 285 -23.20 -4.56 -20.09
CA ASN A 285 -23.33 -4.26 -21.51
C ASN A 285 -23.36 -2.76 -21.84
N ARG A 286 -22.93 -1.92 -20.88
CA ARG A 286 -22.81 -0.47 -21.07
C ARG A 286 -21.41 -0.12 -21.58
N TYR A 287 -21.00 1.14 -21.45
CA TYR A 287 -19.70 1.63 -21.90
C TYR A 287 -18.55 0.75 -21.40
N ALA A 288 -17.69 0.29 -22.29
CA ALA A 288 -16.56 -0.62 -22.03
C ALA A 288 -16.95 -1.96 -21.39
N ASP A 289 -18.15 -2.47 -21.70
CA ASP A 289 -18.76 -3.69 -21.15
C ASP A 289 -18.89 -3.66 -19.62
N LEU A 290 -19.11 -2.49 -19.05
CA LEU A 290 -19.45 -2.32 -17.64
C LEU A 290 -20.96 -2.38 -17.40
N SER A 291 -21.34 -2.66 -16.16
CA SER A 291 -22.71 -2.51 -15.66
C SER A 291 -23.06 -1.05 -15.39
N GLU A 292 -24.33 -0.75 -15.15
CA GLU A 292 -24.76 0.58 -14.68
C GLU A 292 -24.19 0.87 -13.29
N GLU A 293 -24.18 -0.12 -12.42
CA GLU A 293 -23.59 -0.02 -11.07
C GLU A 293 -22.13 0.39 -11.12
N ALA A 294 -21.35 -0.17 -12.05
CA ALA A 294 -19.94 0.22 -12.23
C ALA A 294 -19.81 1.68 -12.69
N LEU A 295 -20.70 2.15 -13.59
CA LEU A 295 -20.70 3.54 -14.03
C LEU A 295 -21.12 4.49 -12.92
N TYR A 296 -22.09 4.13 -12.09
CA TYR A 296 -22.47 4.89 -10.90
C TYR A 296 -21.34 4.91 -9.86
N PHE A 297 -20.65 3.79 -9.66
CA PHE A 297 -19.46 3.70 -8.82
C PHE A 297 -18.37 4.69 -9.26
N ILE A 298 -18.09 4.75 -10.57
CA ILE A 298 -17.17 5.74 -11.15
C ILE A 298 -17.70 7.16 -10.90
N GLY A 299 -19.00 7.39 -11.09
CA GLY A 299 -19.66 8.66 -10.82
C GLY A 299 -19.42 9.14 -9.38
N GLY A 300 -19.59 8.25 -8.40
CA GLY A 300 -19.32 8.56 -7.00
C GLY A 300 -17.86 8.93 -6.73
N ILE A 301 -16.90 8.19 -7.29
CA ILE A 301 -15.47 8.54 -7.18
C ILE A 301 -15.20 9.92 -7.78
N LEU A 302 -15.76 10.23 -8.95
CA LEU A 302 -15.55 11.53 -9.60
C LEU A 302 -16.19 12.67 -8.82
N ASP A 303 -17.37 12.46 -8.24
CA ASP A 303 -18.07 13.46 -7.44
C ASP A 303 -17.29 13.82 -6.18
N HIS A 304 -16.77 12.80 -5.51
CA HIS A 304 -15.98 12.94 -4.28
C HIS A 304 -14.47 13.18 -4.53
N ALA A 305 -13.99 13.26 -5.77
CA ALA A 305 -12.56 13.26 -6.09
C ALA A 305 -11.75 14.31 -5.33
N LYS A 306 -12.29 15.52 -5.13
CA LYS A 306 -11.62 16.60 -4.37
C LYS A 306 -11.47 16.26 -2.88
N ALA A 307 -12.49 15.66 -2.28
CA ALA A 307 -12.46 15.21 -0.89
C ALA A 307 -11.56 13.98 -0.73
N LEU A 308 -11.62 13.06 -1.68
CA LEU A 308 -10.77 11.86 -1.70
C LEU A 308 -9.28 12.22 -1.68
N ASN A 309 -8.87 13.29 -2.38
CA ASN A 309 -7.48 13.72 -2.40
C ASN A 309 -6.90 14.02 -1.01
N ALA A 310 -7.70 14.44 -0.05
CA ALA A 310 -7.23 14.64 1.34
C ALA A 310 -6.70 13.35 1.98
N ILE A 311 -7.18 12.19 1.51
CA ILE A 311 -6.84 10.86 2.02
C ILE A 311 -5.89 10.14 1.06
N THR A 312 -6.18 10.17 -0.24
CA THR A 312 -5.42 9.44 -1.26
C THR A 312 -4.14 10.14 -1.69
N ASN A 313 -3.99 11.44 -1.41
CA ASN A 313 -2.86 12.31 -1.76
C ASN A 313 -2.51 13.21 -0.57
N PRO A 314 -2.02 12.63 0.56
CA PRO A 314 -2.05 13.29 1.87
C PRO A 314 -0.91 14.30 2.10
N SER A 315 0.05 14.41 1.18
CA SER A 315 1.20 15.30 1.35
C SER A 315 1.20 16.46 0.37
N THR A 316 1.91 17.53 0.70
CA THR A 316 2.16 18.64 -0.24
C THR A 316 2.94 18.19 -1.47
N ASN A 317 3.75 17.14 -1.32
CA ASN A 317 4.50 16.53 -2.42
C ASN A 317 3.58 15.74 -3.37
N SER A 318 2.45 15.21 -2.90
CA SER A 318 1.43 14.56 -3.73
C SER A 318 0.99 15.45 -4.90
N TYR A 319 0.80 16.73 -4.64
CA TYR A 319 0.34 17.70 -5.66
C TYR A 319 1.44 18.14 -6.64
N LYS A 320 2.70 17.85 -6.31
CA LYS A 320 3.82 18.00 -7.27
C LYS A 320 3.85 16.86 -8.30
N ARG A 321 3.24 15.70 -7.96
CA ARG A 321 3.03 14.59 -8.89
C ARG A 321 1.88 14.87 -9.86
N LEU A 322 0.75 15.41 -9.36
CA LEU A 322 -0.48 15.63 -10.13
C LEU A 322 -0.38 16.84 -11.07
N ILE A 323 0.58 16.81 -11.99
CA ILE A 323 0.85 17.84 -12.99
C ILE A 323 0.85 17.26 -14.41
N PRO A 324 0.52 18.07 -15.44
CA PRO A 324 0.50 17.61 -16.82
C PRO A 324 1.88 17.12 -17.31
N GLY A 325 1.89 16.15 -18.20
CA GLY A 325 3.07 15.70 -18.92
C GLY A 325 3.91 14.63 -18.24
N PHE A 326 3.50 14.10 -17.06
CA PHE A 326 4.22 13.08 -16.30
C PHE A 326 3.35 11.86 -15.96
N GLU A 327 2.41 11.50 -16.84
CA GLU A 327 1.54 10.31 -16.72
C GLU A 327 0.65 10.27 -15.48
N ALA A 328 0.59 11.37 -14.72
CA ALA A 328 -0.32 11.54 -13.62
C ALA A 328 -1.65 12.17 -14.10
N PRO A 329 -2.81 11.76 -13.56
CA PRO A 329 -4.10 12.29 -13.97
C PRO A 329 -4.29 13.71 -13.42
N VAL A 330 -4.69 14.62 -14.30
CA VAL A 330 -5.02 16.01 -13.95
C VAL A 330 -6.48 16.38 -14.27
N LEU A 331 -7.20 15.49 -14.94
CA LEU A 331 -8.59 15.69 -15.36
C LEU A 331 -9.52 14.80 -14.54
N ARG A 332 -10.56 15.38 -13.96
CA ARG A 332 -11.65 14.66 -13.31
C ARG A 332 -12.56 14.04 -14.36
N ALA A 333 -12.08 12.97 -14.98
CA ALA A 333 -12.75 12.25 -16.05
C ALA A 333 -12.44 10.76 -15.96
N TYR A 334 -13.27 9.95 -16.63
CA TYR A 334 -13.03 8.53 -16.84
C TYR A 334 -13.01 8.18 -18.32
N SER A 335 -12.27 7.13 -18.67
CA SER A 335 -12.23 6.64 -20.05
C SER A 335 -11.71 5.22 -20.11
N ALA A 336 -12.20 4.46 -21.10
CA ALA A 336 -11.66 3.15 -21.42
C ALA A 336 -10.28 3.25 -22.08
N ARG A 337 -9.32 2.40 -21.62
CA ARG A 337 -7.96 2.28 -22.17
C ARG A 337 -7.09 3.56 -22.09
N ASN A 338 -7.59 4.63 -21.51
CA ASN A 338 -6.91 5.93 -21.46
C ASN A 338 -6.28 6.16 -20.08
N ARG A 339 -4.97 6.40 -20.05
CA ARG A 339 -4.20 6.62 -18.83
C ARG A 339 -4.18 8.08 -18.34
N SER A 340 -4.77 9.03 -19.10
CA SER A 340 -4.79 10.45 -18.70
C SER A 340 -5.97 10.84 -17.81
N GLY A 341 -7.03 10.03 -17.76
CA GLY A 341 -8.17 10.23 -16.86
C GLY A 341 -7.87 9.79 -15.43
N CYS A 342 -8.55 10.40 -14.45
CA CYS A 342 -8.38 10.00 -13.06
C CYS A 342 -9.00 8.63 -12.73
N VAL A 343 -9.97 8.16 -13.53
CA VAL A 343 -10.47 6.78 -13.52
C VAL A 343 -10.31 6.18 -14.89
N ARG A 344 -9.59 5.08 -14.98
CA ARG A 344 -9.42 4.27 -16.18
C ARG A 344 -10.26 3.00 -16.09
N ILE A 345 -10.82 2.56 -17.21
CA ILE A 345 -11.42 1.24 -17.33
C ILE A 345 -10.45 0.36 -18.12
N PRO A 346 -9.73 -0.58 -17.45
CA PRO A 346 -8.82 -1.50 -18.13
C PRO A 346 -9.58 -2.40 -19.09
N TRP A 347 -8.98 -2.65 -20.26
CA TRP A 347 -9.57 -3.62 -21.22
C TRP A 347 -9.37 -5.05 -20.71
N THR A 348 -10.41 -5.86 -20.82
CA THR A 348 -10.36 -7.29 -20.53
C THR A 348 -11.50 -8.01 -21.26
N GLU A 349 -11.25 -9.23 -21.73
CA GLU A 349 -12.26 -10.12 -22.31
C GLU A 349 -13.12 -10.80 -21.24
N SER A 350 -12.49 -11.13 -20.09
CA SER A 350 -13.17 -11.86 -19.02
C SER A 350 -14.11 -10.96 -18.24
N PRO A 351 -15.39 -11.30 -18.11
CA PRO A 351 -16.33 -10.61 -17.22
C PRO A 351 -15.83 -10.58 -15.75
N ASN A 352 -15.16 -11.64 -15.30
CA ASN A 352 -14.64 -11.74 -13.93
C ASN A 352 -13.47 -10.79 -13.65
N ALA A 353 -12.84 -10.24 -14.69
CA ALA A 353 -11.75 -9.29 -14.58
C ALA A 353 -12.20 -7.83 -14.79
N LYS A 354 -13.50 -7.57 -14.97
CA LYS A 354 -14.04 -6.21 -15.10
C LYS A 354 -13.83 -5.45 -13.80
N ARG A 355 -13.16 -4.30 -13.92
CA ARG A 355 -12.75 -3.46 -12.80
C ARG A 355 -12.61 -2.00 -13.23
N VAL A 356 -12.50 -1.12 -12.27
CA VAL A 356 -12.17 0.29 -12.46
C VAL A 356 -10.84 0.58 -11.78
N GLU A 357 -10.05 1.48 -12.33
CA GLU A 357 -8.73 1.86 -11.82
C GLU A 357 -8.72 3.35 -11.48
N ALA A 358 -8.63 3.68 -10.20
CA ALA A 358 -8.36 5.03 -9.75
C ALA A 358 -6.86 5.33 -9.86
N ARG A 359 -6.47 6.33 -10.64
CA ARG A 359 -5.07 6.62 -10.97
C ARG A 359 -4.46 7.78 -10.18
N PHE A 360 -5.27 8.57 -9.49
CA PHE A 360 -4.81 9.73 -8.73
C PHE A 360 -4.16 9.40 -7.38
N PRO A 361 -4.47 8.30 -6.68
CA PRO A 361 -3.81 7.99 -5.41
C PRO A 361 -2.30 7.84 -5.57
N ASP A 362 -1.57 8.13 -4.49
CA ASP A 362 -0.14 7.89 -4.39
C ASP A 362 0.21 7.05 -3.15
N PRO A 363 1.38 6.41 -3.11
CA PRO A 363 1.71 5.46 -2.04
C PRO A 363 2.12 6.12 -0.71
N ALA A 364 2.12 7.46 -0.60
CA ALA A 364 2.21 8.14 0.70
C ALA A 364 0.90 8.00 1.50
N ALA A 365 -0.20 7.64 0.83
CA ALA A 365 -1.48 7.43 1.48
C ALA A 365 -1.44 6.24 2.46
N ASN A 366 -2.25 6.36 3.52
CA ASN A 366 -2.60 5.22 4.37
C ASN A 366 -3.49 4.27 3.58
N PRO A 367 -3.07 3.00 3.34
CA PRO A 367 -3.79 2.10 2.44
C PRO A 367 -5.22 1.80 2.91
N TYR A 368 -5.41 1.55 4.21
CA TYR A 368 -6.73 1.24 4.75
C TYR A 368 -7.70 2.39 4.57
N LEU A 369 -7.26 3.63 4.86
CA LEU A 369 -8.09 4.83 4.70
C LEU A 369 -8.36 5.13 3.23
N ALA A 370 -7.34 5.01 2.36
CA ALA A 370 -7.48 5.28 0.93
C ALA A 370 -8.46 4.30 0.27
N PHE A 371 -8.33 3.01 0.55
CA PHE A 371 -9.21 1.98 -0.02
C PHE A 371 -10.64 2.11 0.52
N SER A 372 -10.81 2.38 1.82
CA SER A 372 -12.12 2.61 2.41
C SER A 372 -12.82 3.84 1.83
N ALA A 373 -12.10 4.95 1.68
CA ALA A 373 -12.65 6.17 1.10
C ALA A 373 -13.07 5.98 -0.36
N LEU A 374 -12.26 5.28 -1.17
CA LEU A 374 -12.60 4.95 -2.55
C LEU A 374 -13.83 4.04 -2.64
N LEU A 375 -13.91 3.00 -1.78
CA LEU A 375 -15.08 2.12 -1.72
C LEU A 375 -16.34 2.90 -1.38
N LEU A 376 -16.31 3.65 -0.28
CA LEU A 376 -17.49 4.39 0.21
C LEU A 376 -17.95 5.47 -0.78
N ALA A 377 -17.04 6.18 -1.44
CA ALA A 377 -17.37 7.14 -2.50
C ALA A 377 -18.06 6.46 -3.69
N GLY A 378 -17.56 5.31 -4.12
CA GLY A 378 -18.18 4.54 -5.18
C GLY A 378 -19.57 3.99 -4.80
N LEU A 379 -19.72 3.50 -3.56
CA LEU A 379 -21.01 3.03 -3.06
C LEU A 379 -22.05 4.16 -2.97
N ASP A 380 -21.64 5.36 -2.55
CA ASP A 380 -22.50 6.55 -2.55
C ASP A 380 -23.01 6.86 -3.97
N GLY A 381 -22.14 6.71 -4.98
CA GLY A 381 -22.54 6.85 -6.38
C GLY A 381 -23.60 5.83 -6.81
N ILE A 382 -23.46 4.56 -6.40
CA ILE A 382 -24.46 3.51 -6.69
C ILE A 382 -25.79 3.82 -5.96
N GLN A 383 -25.75 4.32 -4.74
CA GLN A 383 -26.95 4.64 -3.96
C GLN A 383 -27.73 5.84 -4.52
N LYS A 384 -27.03 6.84 -5.04
CA LYS A 384 -27.63 8.07 -5.59
C LYS A 384 -28.15 7.92 -7.02
N ARG A 385 -27.61 6.98 -7.77
CA ARG A 385 -27.97 6.65 -9.19
C ARG A 385 -27.97 7.82 -10.13
#